data_6156b58494acb396fa4c429694622ae7
#
_entry.id   6156b58494acb396fa4c429694622ae7
#
_cell.length_a   1.000
_cell.length_b   1.000
_cell.length_c   1.000
_cell.angle_alpha   90.00
_cell.angle_beta   90.00
_cell.angle_gamma   90.00
#
_symmetry.space_group_name_H-M   'P 1'
#
loop_
_entity.id
_entity.type
_entity.pdbx_description
1 polymer ?
#
loop_
_entity_poly.entity_id
_entity_poly.type
_entity_poly.pdbx_seq_one_letter_code
_entity_poly.pdbx_strand_id
1 'polypeptide(L)'
;PDVAKIADDAGVNENGKFLLQVSYARINNRDDFNKNCSNGDESQSIVLGCFSKNRIYIFNVSDEKIAGVKSVIAAHEMLHAAYSRLSTSERNRVDQMIQNEIPNIQSADIKNSLDVYKKTEPGEEMNELHSLLATEEKNLPKDLEEYYSKFFSDRQKVVSDYEKYSGVFDELKNQQEKISQDLDGLKRQIDDKTSEYQANSKDLSDKISAFNSCADDDGCFASSQDFQAQRNNLMNQQKFLSVFGDQINNMISQYNSGVDKLNALGVEMNKLNSNLDSRSENIAK
;
A
#
# COMPACT_ATOMS: atom_id res chain seq x y z
N PRO A 1 -2.22 2.38 -26.21
CA PRO A 1 -2.89 1.09 -26.31
C PRO A 1 -4.30 1.30 -26.81
N ASP A 2 -4.75 0.41 -27.69
CA ASP A 2 -6.09 0.41 -28.23
C ASP A 2 -7.05 -0.16 -27.16
N VAL A 3 -8.27 0.35 -27.05
CA VAL A 3 -9.31 -0.19 -26.17
C VAL A 3 -9.59 -1.67 -26.46
N ALA A 4 -9.51 -2.08 -27.74
CA ALA A 4 -9.67 -3.47 -28.14
C ALA A 4 -8.61 -4.39 -27.47
N LYS A 5 -7.35 -3.97 -27.46
CA LYS A 5 -6.28 -4.73 -26.78
C LYS A 5 -6.52 -4.84 -25.28
N ILE A 6 -6.94 -3.75 -24.63
CA ILE A 6 -7.24 -3.77 -23.18
C ILE A 6 -8.41 -4.72 -22.88
N ALA A 7 -9.42 -4.75 -23.77
CA ALA A 7 -10.55 -5.68 -23.64
C ALA A 7 -10.10 -7.15 -23.81
N ASP A 8 -9.19 -7.44 -24.74
CA ASP A 8 -8.61 -8.77 -24.92
C ASP A 8 -7.79 -9.20 -23.69
N ASP A 9 -6.97 -8.30 -23.18
CA ASP A 9 -6.16 -8.52 -21.97
C ASP A 9 -7.09 -8.82 -20.76
N ALA A 10 -8.22 -8.12 -20.62
CA ALA A 10 -9.24 -8.37 -19.59
C ALA A 10 -10.10 -9.63 -19.82
N GLY A 11 -9.91 -10.36 -20.90
CA GLY A 11 -10.70 -11.55 -21.22
C GLY A 11 -12.14 -11.25 -21.65
N VAL A 12 -12.43 -10.04 -22.11
CA VAL A 12 -13.75 -9.59 -22.59
C VAL A 12 -14.09 -10.31 -23.90
N ASN A 13 -15.33 -10.83 -24.01
CA ASN A 13 -15.82 -11.47 -25.22
C ASN A 13 -16.41 -10.46 -26.23
N GLU A 14 -16.92 -10.95 -27.36
CA GLU A 14 -17.46 -10.08 -28.43
C GLU A 14 -18.65 -9.24 -27.97
N ASN A 15 -19.51 -9.73 -27.05
CA ASN A 15 -20.61 -8.92 -26.51
C ASN A 15 -20.07 -7.76 -25.63
N GLY A 16 -19.08 -8.03 -24.78
CA GLY A 16 -18.46 -7.00 -23.96
C GLY A 16 -17.73 -5.97 -24.85
N LYS A 17 -16.98 -6.42 -25.89
CA LYS A 17 -16.36 -5.52 -26.87
C LYS A 17 -17.39 -4.66 -27.61
N PHE A 18 -18.54 -5.26 -27.98
CA PHE A 18 -19.64 -4.49 -28.57
C PHE A 18 -20.15 -3.40 -27.60
N LEU A 19 -20.29 -3.71 -26.32
CA LEU A 19 -20.68 -2.69 -25.32
C LEU A 19 -19.66 -1.55 -25.21
N LEU A 20 -18.36 -1.86 -25.19
CA LEU A 20 -17.31 -0.84 -25.23
C LEU A 20 -17.41 0.03 -26.49
N GLN A 21 -17.66 -0.58 -27.66
CA GLN A 21 -17.80 0.13 -28.93
C GLN A 21 -19.03 1.04 -28.96
N VAL A 22 -20.22 0.53 -28.59
CA VAL A 22 -21.46 1.33 -28.60
C VAL A 22 -21.51 2.37 -27.48
N SER A 23 -20.67 2.21 -26.48
CA SER A 23 -20.45 3.20 -25.43
C SER A 23 -19.25 4.11 -25.71
N TYR A 24 -18.72 4.09 -26.93
CA TYR A 24 -17.61 4.97 -27.38
C TYR A 24 -16.44 5.01 -26.40
N ALA A 25 -16.05 3.85 -25.88
CA ALA A 25 -14.97 3.75 -24.89
C ALA A 25 -13.66 4.37 -25.41
N ARG A 26 -13.02 5.21 -24.58
CA ARG A 26 -11.79 5.93 -24.93
C ARG A 26 -10.82 5.96 -23.76
N ILE A 27 -9.53 5.82 -24.10
CA ILE A 27 -8.44 6.10 -23.18
C ILE A 27 -8.13 7.59 -23.28
N ASN A 28 -8.19 8.28 -22.13
CA ASN A 28 -8.09 9.73 -22.06
C ASN A 28 -6.84 10.15 -21.29
N ASN A 29 -6.22 11.23 -21.76
CA ASN A 29 -5.26 11.97 -20.95
C ASN A 29 -5.99 12.59 -19.73
N ARG A 30 -5.24 13.15 -18.80
CA ARG A 30 -5.75 13.75 -17.56
C ARG A 30 -6.81 14.83 -17.80
N ASP A 31 -6.51 15.77 -18.70
CA ASP A 31 -7.39 16.92 -18.94
C ASP A 31 -8.72 16.49 -19.54
N ASP A 32 -8.68 15.62 -20.57
CA ASP A 32 -9.88 15.09 -21.21
C ASP A 32 -10.67 14.19 -20.28
N PHE A 33 -10.00 13.41 -19.42
CA PHE A 33 -10.66 12.58 -18.42
C PHE A 33 -11.41 13.45 -17.40
N ASN A 34 -10.73 14.38 -16.75
CA ASN A 34 -11.32 15.23 -15.73
C ASN A 34 -12.47 16.11 -16.29
N LYS A 35 -12.40 16.54 -17.55
CA LYS A 35 -13.47 17.28 -18.20
C LYS A 35 -14.78 16.48 -18.36
N ASN A 36 -14.68 15.15 -18.45
CA ASN A 36 -15.83 14.29 -18.73
C ASN A 36 -16.27 13.45 -17.52
N CYS A 37 -15.36 13.19 -16.58
CA CYS A 37 -15.55 12.36 -15.39
C CYS A 37 -15.48 13.14 -14.06
N SER A 38 -15.37 14.46 -14.08
CA SER A 38 -15.50 15.26 -12.87
C SER A 38 -16.94 15.23 -12.39
N ASN A 39 -17.28 14.34 -11.49
CA ASN A 39 -18.46 14.50 -10.65
C ASN A 39 -18.14 15.64 -9.68
N GLY A 40 -18.96 16.69 -9.74
CA GLY A 40 -18.76 17.87 -8.93
C GLY A 40 -18.57 17.51 -7.46
N ASP A 41 -17.68 18.26 -6.84
CA ASP A 41 -17.40 18.38 -5.41
C ASP A 41 -17.42 17.10 -4.57
N GLU A 42 -16.24 16.74 -4.06
CA GLU A 42 -16.01 16.00 -2.81
C GLU A 42 -15.88 14.47 -2.84
N SER A 43 -15.84 13.76 -3.93
CA SER A 43 -15.45 12.36 -3.79
C SER A 43 -13.94 12.28 -3.44
N GLN A 44 -13.64 11.87 -2.21
CA GLN A 44 -12.25 11.59 -1.76
C GLN A 44 -11.67 10.36 -2.46
N SER A 45 -12.47 9.65 -3.26
CA SER A 45 -12.05 8.46 -3.99
C SER A 45 -11.33 8.81 -5.30
N ILE A 46 -10.30 8.04 -5.59
CA ILE A 46 -9.58 8.08 -6.88
C ILE A 46 -10.50 7.48 -7.93
N VAL A 47 -10.87 8.27 -8.94
CA VAL A 47 -11.69 7.83 -10.08
C VAL A 47 -10.76 7.57 -11.25
N LEU A 48 -10.76 6.35 -11.77
CA LEU A 48 -9.89 5.89 -12.87
C LEU A 48 -10.67 5.62 -14.16
N GLY A 49 -11.98 5.48 -14.06
CA GLY A 49 -12.92 5.33 -15.16
C GLY A 49 -14.24 6.02 -14.84
N CYS A 50 -15.06 6.24 -15.84
CA CYS A 50 -16.45 6.58 -15.61
C CYS A 50 -17.32 6.21 -16.84
N PHE A 51 -18.52 5.75 -16.55
CA PHE A 51 -19.60 5.62 -17.52
C PHE A 51 -20.59 6.78 -17.35
N SER A 52 -20.50 7.76 -18.23
CA SER A 52 -21.33 8.97 -18.16
C SER A 52 -21.94 9.27 -19.53
N LYS A 53 -23.23 9.64 -19.58
CA LYS A 53 -23.96 10.00 -20.81
C LYS A 53 -23.82 8.94 -21.92
N ASN A 54 -23.91 7.66 -21.54
CA ASN A 54 -23.72 6.49 -22.43
C ASN A 54 -22.31 6.40 -23.05
N ARG A 55 -21.30 6.98 -22.45
CA ARG A 55 -19.91 6.91 -22.88
C ARG A 55 -18.99 6.42 -21.77
N ILE A 56 -17.96 5.68 -22.15
CA ILE A 56 -16.93 5.18 -21.26
C ILE A 56 -15.65 5.99 -21.45
N TYR A 57 -15.14 6.50 -20.34
CA TYR A 57 -13.85 7.19 -20.28
C TYR A 57 -12.92 6.42 -19.36
N ILE A 58 -11.71 6.16 -19.85
CA ILE A 58 -10.68 5.39 -19.13
C ILE A 58 -9.48 6.31 -18.93
N PHE A 59 -9.03 6.51 -17.71
CA PHE A 59 -7.84 7.29 -17.43
C PHE A 59 -6.59 6.55 -17.92
N ASN A 60 -5.70 7.24 -18.62
CA ASN A 60 -4.47 6.65 -19.13
C ASN A 60 -3.39 6.55 -18.05
N VAL A 61 -3.49 5.53 -17.19
CA VAL A 61 -2.43 5.20 -16.25
C VAL A 61 -1.22 4.68 -17.01
N SER A 62 -0.07 5.34 -16.86
CA SER A 62 1.15 5.07 -17.65
C SER A 62 2.22 4.27 -16.93
N ASP A 63 2.11 4.05 -15.61
CA ASP A 63 3.10 3.32 -14.83
C ASP A 63 3.03 1.81 -15.11
N GLU A 64 4.17 1.23 -15.52
CA GLU A 64 4.26 -0.20 -15.89
C GLU A 64 4.02 -1.14 -14.71
N LYS A 65 4.32 -0.72 -13.47
CA LYS A 65 4.11 -1.55 -12.27
C LYS A 65 2.64 -1.86 -12.02
N ILE A 66 1.76 -0.96 -12.46
CA ILE A 66 0.31 -1.05 -12.30
C ILE A 66 -0.42 -1.05 -13.66
N ALA A 67 0.25 -1.48 -14.72
CA ALA A 67 -0.29 -1.45 -16.09
C ALA A 67 -1.59 -2.23 -16.27
N GLY A 68 -1.81 -3.30 -15.51
CA GLY A 68 -3.06 -4.10 -15.53
C GLY A 68 -4.31 -3.32 -15.12
N VAL A 69 -4.17 -2.20 -14.42
CA VAL A 69 -5.30 -1.39 -13.96
C VAL A 69 -6.21 -0.93 -15.11
N LYS A 70 -5.67 -0.67 -16.30
CA LYS A 70 -6.49 -0.24 -17.46
C LYS A 70 -7.46 -1.31 -17.94
N SER A 71 -7.05 -2.59 -17.89
CA SER A 71 -7.91 -3.73 -18.23
C SER A 71 -9.07 -3.85 -17.23
N VAL A 72 -8.76 -3.67 -15.95
CA VAL A 72 -9.75 -3.68 -14.86
C VAL A 72 -10.76 -2.54 -15.04
N ILE A 73 -10.27 -1.31 -15.24
CA ILE A 73 -11.13 -0.13 -15.43
C ILE A 73 -12.04 -0.31 -16.66
N ALA A 74 -11.49 -0.74 -17.80
CA ALA A 74 -12.27 -0.92 -19.01
C ALA A 74 -13.39 -1.94 -18.83
N ALA A 75 -13.13 -3.05 -18.14
CA ALA A 75 -14.12 -4.08 -17.83
C ALA A 75 -15.16 -3.57 -16.82
N HIS A 76 -14.73 -2.84 -15.80
CA HIS A 76 -15.61 -2.23 -14.80
C HIS A 76 -16.62 -1.25 -15.44
N GLU A 77 -16.15 -0.31 -16.24
CA GLU A 77 -17.00 0.67 -16.92
C GLU A 77 -17.90 0.02 -18.00
N MET A 78 -17.42 -1.03 -18.67
CA MET A 78 -18.23 -1.84 -19.57
C MET A 78 -19.42 -2.48 -18.83
N LEU A 79 -19.21 -2.92 -17.59
CA LEU A 79 -20.26 -3.53 -16.79
C LEU A 79 -21.29 -2.51 -16.31
N HIS A 80 -20.89 -1.27 -16.00
CA HIS A 80 -21.86 -0.17 -15.80
C HIS A 80 -22.71 0.06 -17.06
N ALA A 81 -22.07 0.05 -18.24
CA ALA A 81 -22.76 0.16 -19.50
C ALA A 81 -23.69 -1.03 -19.76
N ALA A 82 -23.34 -2.24 -19.34
CA ALA A 82 -24.19 -3.42 -19.40
C ALA A 82 -25.40 -3.28 -18.46
N TYR A 83 -25.16 -2.95 -17.20
CA TYR A 83 -26.18 -2.80 -16.17
C TYR A 83 -27.22 -1.74 -16.53
N SER A 84 -26.79 -0.59 -17.07
CA SER A 84 -27.69 0.48 -17.52
C SER A 84 -28.66 0.06 -18.62
N ARG A 85 -28.35 -1.00 -19.37
CA ARG A 85 -29.14 -1.52 -20.49
C ARG A 85 -30.05 -2.71 -20.12
N LEU A 86 -29.97 -3.16 -18.88
CA LEU A 86 -30.85 -4.25 -18.40
C LEU A 86 -32.30 -3.79 -18.35
N SER A 87 -33.20 -4.64 -18.82
CA SER A 87 -34.64 -4.48 -18.54
C SER A 87 -34.91 -4.55 -17.04
N THR A 88 -36.01 -4.02 -16.58
CA THR A 88 -36.39 -4.08 -15.15
C THR A 88 -36.38 -5.53 -14.60
N SER A 89 -36.88 -6.48 -15.40
CA SER A 89 -36.90 -7.89 -14.99
C SER A 89 -35.50 -8.49 -14.87
N GLU A 90 -34.62 -8.19 -15.81
CA GLU A 90 -33.23 -8.65 -15.78
C GLU A 90 -32.47 -8.01 -14.62
N ARG A 91 -32.65 -6.70 -14.42
CA ARG A 91 -32.04 -5.97 -13.30
C ARG A 91 -32.44 -6.58 -11.96
N ASN A 92 -33.72 -6.79 -11.72
CA ASN A 92 -34.23 -7.41 -10.49
C ASN A 92 -33.60 -8.79 -10.25
N ARG A 93 -33.41 -9.59 -11.33
CA ARG A 93 -32.76 -10.89 -11.22
C ARG A 93 -31.30 -10.78 -10.87
N VAL A 94 -30.55 -9.87 -11.49
CA VAL A 94 -29.13 -9.63 -11.24
C VAL A 94 -28.93 -9.10 -9.82
N ASP A 95 -29.73 -8.12 -9.41
CA ASP A 95 -29.68 -7.57 -8.05
C ASP A 95 -29.92 -8.64 -7.00
N GLN A 96 -30.86 -9.58 -7.24
CA GLN A 96 -31.09 -10.68 -6.31
C GLN A 96 -29.87 -11.61 -6.19
N MET A 97 -29.18 -11.92 -7.31
CA MET A 97 -27.95 -12.72 -7.27
C MET A 97 -26.84 -11.99 -6.50
N ILE A 98 -26.67 -10.68 -6.74
CA ILE A 98 -25.68 -9.85 -6.03
C ILE A 98 -26.01 -9.76 -4.53
N GLN A 99 -27.28 -9.51 -4.18
CA GLN A 99 -27.72 -9.45 -2.77
C GLN A 99 -27.45 -10.75 -2.01
N ASN A 100 -27.64 -11.88 -2.67
CA ASN A 100 -27.33 -13.19 -2.07
C ASN A 100 -25.84 -13.39 -1.83
N GLU A 101 -24.98 -12.71 -2.60
CA GLU A 101 -23.51 -12.81 -2.48
C GLU A 101 -22.91 -11.84 -1.44
N ILE A 102 -23.57 -10.73 -1.14
CA ILE A 102 -23.07 -9.73 -0.17
C ILE A 102 -22.54 -10.35 1.14
N PRO A 103 -23.23 -11.32 1.79
CA PRO A 103 -22.74 -11.93 3.03
C PRO A 103 -21.46 -12.75 2.86
N ASN A 104 -21.16 -13.19 1.65
CA ASN A 104 -20.04 -14.06 1.32
C ASN A 104 -18.78 -13.29 0.87
N ILE A 105 -18.93 -12.00 0.51
CA ILE A 105 -17.81 -11.16 0.09
C ILE A 105 -16.75 -11.13 1.21
N GLN A 106 -15.53 -11.54 0.90
CA GLN A 106 -14.41 -11.51 1.84
C GLN A 106 -13.52 -10.29 1.63
N SER A 107 -13.45 -9.74 0.42
CA SER A 107 -12.63 -8.58 0.09
C SER A 107 -13.00 -7.37 0.96
N ALA A 108 -12.00 -6.85 1.69
CA ALA A 108 -12.14 -5.63 2.47
C ALA A 108 -12.32 -4.41 1.54
N ASP A 109 -11.69 -4.42 0.37
CA ASP A 109 -11.75 -3.34 -0.60
C ASP A 109 -13.15 -3.20 -1.18
N ILE A 110 -13.79 -4.31 -1.58
CA ILE A 110 -15.18 -4.30 -2.05
C ILE A 110 -16.13 -3.80 -0.96
N LYS A 111 -15.94 -4.23 0.30
CA LYS A 111 -16.75 -3.73 1.43
C LYS A 111 -16.58 -2.24 1.66
N ASN A 112 -15.35 -1.76 1.63
CA ASN A 112 -15.03 -0.34 1.79
C ASN A 112 -15.63 0.50 0.64
N SER A 113 -15.50 0.03 -0.62
CA SER A 113 -16.10 0.69 -1.78
C SER A 113 -17.61 0.78 -1.63
N LEU A 114 -18.26 -0.32 -1.25
CA LEU A 114 -19.71 -0.34 -1.00
C LEU A 114 -20.13 0.68 0.08
N ASP A 115 -19.38 0.80 1.17
CA ASP A 115 -19.69 1.76 2.24
C ASP A 115 -19.45 3.22 1.82
N VAL A 116 -18.51 3.47 0.90
CA VAL A 116 -18.34 4.78 0.27
C VAL A 116 -19.54 5.08 -0.63
N TYR A 117 -19.92 4.19 -1.56
CA TYR A 117 -21.03 4.39 -2.48
C TYR A 117 -22.36 4.62 -1.78
N LYS A 118 -22.66 3.89 -0.69
CA LYS A 118 -23.85 4.16 0.14
C LYS A 118 -23.95 5.60 0.64
N LYS A 119 -22.82 6.27 0.81
CA LYS A 119 -22.76 7.65 1.32
C LYS A 119 -22.74 8.68 0.21
N THR A 120 -22.02 8.40 -0.89
CA THR A 120 -21.76 9.35 -1.96
C THR A 120 -22.77 9.26 -3.09
N GLU A 121 -23.25 8.04 -3.41
CA GLU A 121 -24.18 7.75 -4.53
C GLU A 121 -25.28 6.77 -4.08
N PRO A 122 -26.16 7.18 -3.15
CA PRO A 122 -27.21 6.30 -2.64
C PRO A 122 -28.15 5.83 -3.77
N GLY A 123 -28.32 4.51 -3.87
CA GLY A 123 -29.15 3.86 -4.89
C GLY A 123 -28.36 3.25 -6.05
N GLU A 124 -27.05 3.53 -6.17
CA GLU A 124 -26.17 2.94 -7.19
C GLU A 124 -25.37 1.72 -6.66
N GLU A 125 -25.59 1.30 -5.42
CA GLU A 125 -24.82 0.24 -4.76
C GLU A 125 -24.84 -1.08 -5.52
N MET A 126 -25.99 -1.44 -6.10
CA MET A 126 -26.10 -2.69 -6.86
C MET A 126 -25.39 -2.60 -8.20
N ASN A 127 -25.41 -1.44 -8.84
CA ASN A 127 -24.66 -1.17 -10.06
C ASN A 127 -23.14 -1.24 -9.83
N GLU A 128 -22.68 -0.67 -8.72
CA GLU A 128 -21.26 -0.74 -8.33
C GLU A 128 -20.83 -2.17 -7.99
N LEU A 129 -21.59 -2.87 -7.12
CA LEU A 129 -21.30 -4.26 -6.78
C LEU A 129 -21.31 -5.19 -8.00
N HIS A 130 -22.18 -4.93 -8.97
CA HIS A 130 -22.20 -5.65 -10.23
C HIS A 130 -20.85 -5.57 -10.96
N SER A 131 -20.22 -4.42 -10.96
CA SER A 131 -18.91 -4.22 -11.60
C SER A 131 -17.78 -4.76 -10.73
N LEU A 132 -17.75 -4.47 -9.42
CA LEU A 132 -16.71 -4.92 -8.48
C LEU A 132 -16.63 -6.45 -8.39
N LEU A 133 -17.76 -7.13 -8.21
CA LEU A 133 -17.77 -8.60 -8.12
C LEU A 133 -17.21 -9.26 -9.38
N ALA A 134 -17.51 -8.73 -10.55
CA ALA A 134 -17.01 -9.29 -11.79
C ALA A 134 -15.51 -9.06 -12.01
N THR A 135 -14.98 -7.95 -11.55
CA THR A 135 -13.59 -7.54 -11.85
C THR A 135 -12.59 -7.84 -10.72
N GLU A 136 -13.07 -7.99 -9.49
CA GLU A 136 -12.21 -8.08 -8.31
C GLU A 136 -12.42 -9.37 -7.50
N GLU A 137 -13.63 -9.96 -7.51
CA GLU A 137 -13.88 -11.18 -6.74
C GLU A 137 -13.50 -12.44 -7.54
N LYS A 138 -12.59 -13.23 -6.97
CA LYS A 138 -12.04 -14.42 -7.65
C LYS A 138 -13.08 -15.53 -7.79
N ASN A 139 -13.76 -15.84 -6.72
CA ASN A 139 -14.68 -16.95 -6.63
C ASN A 139 -16.10 -16.44 -6.52
N LEU A 140 -16.89 -16.65 -7.55
CA LEU A 140 -18.31 -16.30 -7.56
C LEU A 140 -19.18 -17.56 -7.61
N PRO A 141 -20.44 -17.48 -7.10
CA PRO A 141 -21.41 -18.53 -7.30
C PRO A 141 -21.66 -18.79 -8.78
N LYS A 142 -22.09 -20.02 -9.08
CA LYS A 142 -22.28 -20.48 -10.46
C LYS A 142 -23.24 -19.60 -11.28
N ASP A 143 -24.28 -19.10 -10.68
CA ASP A 143 -25.28 -18.25 -11.34
C ASP A 143 -24.69 -16.87 -11.73
N LEU A 144 -23.84 -16.29 -10.89
CA LEU A 144 -23.09 -15.08 -11.23
C LEU A 144 -22.02 -15.33 -12.29
N GLU A 145 -21.26 -16.43 -12.20
CA GLU A 145 -20.29 -16.81 -13.25
C GLU A 145 -20.99 -17.03 -14.60
N GLU A 146 -22.15 -17.72 -14.61
CA GLU A 146 -22.95 -17.91 -15.81
C GLU A 146 -23.49 -16.58 -16.36
N TYR A 147 -23.88 -15.65 -15.48
CA TYR A 147 -24.30 -14.34 -15.90
C TYR A 147 -23.16 -13.54 -16.53
N TYR A 148 -21.98 -13.49 -15.88
CA TYR A 148 -20.81 -12.75 -16.40
C TYR A 148 -20.20 -13.38 -17.65
N SER A 149 -20.41 -14.66 -17.91
CA SER A 149 -20.00 -15.29 -19.18
C SER A 149 -20.63 -14.66 -20.41
N LYS A 150 -21.69 -13.85 -20.25
CA LYS A 150 -22.27 -13.04 -21.34
C LYS A 150 -21.31 -11.93 -21.81
N PHE A 151 -20.36 -11.50 -20.97
CA PHE A 151 -19.45 -10.39 -21.22
C PHE A 151 -17.99 -10.80 -21.30
N PHE A 152 -17.61 -11.92 -20.67
CA PHE A 152 -16.26 -12.42 -20.61
C PHE A 152 -16.16 -13.80 -21.27
N SER A 153 -15.12 -14.02 -22.04
CA SER A 153 -14.67 -15.36 -22.44
C SER A 153 -13.86 -16.03 -21.33
N ASP A 154 -13.17 -15.21 -20.52
CA ASP A 154 -12.38 -15.62 -19.39
C ASP A 154 -12.28 -14.47 -18.36
N ARG A 155 -13.21 -14.48 -17.40
CA ARG A 155 -13.26 -13.46 -16.34
C ARG A 155 -12.04 -13.48 -15.43
N GLN A 156 -11.39 -14.64 -15.27
CA GLN A 156 -10.23 -14.76 -14.39
C GLN A 156 -9.04 -13.90 -14.86
N LYS A 157 -9.01 -13.49 -16.13
CA LYS A 157 -7.97 -12.57 -16.62
C LYS A 157 -8.08 -11.18 -16.00
N VAL A 158 -9.27 -10.59 -15.98
CA VAL A 158 -9.46 -9.26 -15.34
C VAL A 158 -9.23 -9.33 -13.85
N VAL A 159 -9.67 -10.40 -13.18
CA VAL A 159 -9.38 -10.63 -11.75
C VAL A 159 -7.88 -10.76 -11.50
N SER A 160 -7.17 -11.51 -12.35
CA SER A 160 -5.69 -11.60 -12.24
C SER A 160 -4.99 -10.26 -12.44
N ASP A 161 -5.50 -9.41 -13.31
CA ASP A 161 -4.95 -8.07 -13.52
C ASP A 161 -5.24 -7.16 -12.31
N TYR A 162 -6.42 -7.31 -11.68
CA TYR A 162 -6.72 -6.66 -10.40
C TYR A 162 -5.77 -7.12 -9.30
N GLU A 163 -5.64 -8.45 -9.07
CA GLU A 163 -4.74 -9.03 -8.07
C GLU A 163 -3.28 -8.55 -8.25
N LYS A 164 -2.82 -8.40 -9.50
CA LYS A 164 -1.46 -7.92 -9.79
C LYS A 164 -1.26 -6.47 -9.39
N TYR A 165 -2.18 -5.58 -9.82
CA TYR A 165 -1.96 -4.17 -9.52
C TYR A 165 -2.23 -3.84 -8.04
N SER A 166 -3.27 -4.41 -7.42
CA SER A 166 -3.54 -4.22 -5.99
C SER A 166 -2.43 -4.81 -5.13
N GLY A 167 -1.92 -6.00 -5.50
CA GLY A 167 -0.80 -6.65 -4.83
C GLY A 167 0.47 -5.81 -4.76
N VAL A 168 0.70 -4.88 -5.69
CA VAL A 168 1.82 -3.92 -5.59
C VAL A 168 1.68 -3.02 -4.35
N PHE A 169 0.48 -2.53 -4.08
CA PHE A 169 0.21 -1.69 -2.91
C PHE A 169 0.26 -2.49 -1.62
N ASP A 170 -0.30 -3.69 -1.62
CA ASP A 170 -0.26 -4.59 -0.46
C ASP A 170 1.17 -4.95 -0.08
N GLU A 171 2.02 -5.26 -1.06
CA GLU A 171 3.43 -5.57 -0.82
C GLU A 171 4.18 -4.35 -0.23
N LEU A 172 3.99 -3.15 -0.80
CA LEU A 172 4.60 -1.93 -0.27
C LEU A 172 4.14 -1.65 1.16
N LYS A 173 2.85 -1.81 1.45
CA LYS A 173 2.28 -1.65 2.79
C LYS A 173 2.87 -2.65 3.78
N ASN A 174 2.92 -3.93 3.41
CA ASN A 174 3.49 -4.99 4.24
C ASN A 174 4.97 -4.74 4.54
N GLN A 175 5.75 -4.27 3.55
CA GLN A 175 7.15 -3.88 3.75
C GLN A 175 7.29 -2.69 4.70
N GLN A 176 6.43 -1.66 4.58
CA GLN A 176 6.42 -0.51 5.49
C GLN A 176 6.09 -0.93 6.93
N GLU A 177 5.07 -1.76 7.12
CA GLU A 177 4.67 -2.25 8.44
C GLU A 177 5.79 -3.07 9.09
N LYS A 178 6.44 -3.96 8.33
CA LYS A 178 7.56 -4.76 8.82
C LYS A 178 8.75 -3.88 9.25
N ILE A 179 9.16 -2.95 8.38
CA ILE A 179 10.27 -2.04 8.71
C ILE A 179 9.94 -1.19 9.93
N SER A 180 8.72 -0.69 10.05
CA SER A 180 8.27 0.09 11.21
C SER A 180 8.39 -0.72 12.51
N GLN A 181 7.93 -1.99 12.51
CA GLN A 181 8.04 -2.88 13.67
C GLN A 181 9.51 -3.16 14.04
N ASP A 182 10.37 -3.40 13.05
CA ASP A 182 11.80 -3.63 13.25
C ASP A 182 12.48 -2.38 13.85
N LEU A 183 12.12 -1.18 13.36
CA LEU A 183 12.62 0.09 13.89
C LEU A 183 12.18 0.34 15.33
N ASP A 184 10.94 0.04 15.68
CA ASP A 184 10.44 0.16 17.07
C ASP A 184 11.19 -0.78 18.02
N GLY A 185 11.50 -1.99 17.57
CA GLY A 185 12.31 -2.94 18.31
C GLY A 185 13.74 -2.46 18.51
N LEU A 186 14.38 -1.99 17.44
CA LEU A 186 15.75 -1.50 17.44
C LEU A 186 15.90 -0.23 18.29
N LYS A 187 14.91 0.67 18.21
CA LYS A 187 14.89 1.88 19.04
C LYS A 187 14.91 1.55 20.53
N ARG A 188 14.05 0.63 20.97
CA ARG A 188 14.04 0.19 22.38
C ARG A 188 15.38 -0.36 22.82
N GLN A 189 16.02 -1.19 21.99
CA GLN A 189 17.36 -1.73 22.29
C GLN A 189 18.43 -0.65 22.39
N ILE A 190 18.38 0.37 21.53
CA ILE A 190 19.29 1.53 21.57
C ILE A 190 19.07 2.31 22.85
N ASP A 191 17.84 2.59 23.24
CA ASP A 191 17.50 3.34 24.44
C ASP A 191 17.99 2.61 25.71
N ASP A 192 17.75 1.29 25.80
CA ASP A 192 18.20 0.45 26.92
C ASP A 192 19.74 0.42 27.03
N LYS A 193 20.42 0.15 25.90
CA LYS A 193 21.90 0.09 25.87
C LYS A 193 22.55 1.45 26.11
N THR A 194 21.92 2.53 25.65
CA THR A 194 22.41 3.88 25.94
C THR A 194 22.29 4.21 27.42
N SER A 195 21.21 3.81 28.07
CA SER A 195 21.03 3.96 29.52
C SER A 195 22.06 3.16 30.32
N GLU A 196 22.31 1.92 29.91
CA GLU A 196 23.37 1.06 30.51
C GLU A 196 24.77 1.67 30.31
N TYR A 197 25.07 2.15 29.12
CA TYR A 197 26.33 2.81 28.80
C TYR A 197 26.54 4.05 29.70
N GLN A 198 25.53 4.89 29.85
CA GLN A 198 25.59 6.08 30.69
C GLN A 198 25.85 5.72 32.17
N ALA A 199 25.17 4.70 32.70
CA ALA A 199 25.40 4.23 34.07
C ALA A 199 26.79 3.70 34.27
N ASN A 200 27.29 2.85 33.37
CA ASN A 200 28.64 2.29 33.42
C ASN A 200 29.73 3.36 33.24
N SER A 201 29.47 4.35 32.39
CA SER A 201 30.38 5.47 32.18
C SER A 201 30.54 6.34 33.42
N LYS A 202 29.39 6.58 34.10
CA LYS A 202 29.41 7.32 35.38
C LYS A 202 30.14 6.54 36.47
N ASP A 203 29.85 5.25 36.64
CA ASP A 203 30.53 4.39 37.60
C ASP A 203 32.06 4.35 37.38
N LEU A 204 32.50 4.20 36.12
CA LEU A 204 33.90 4.24 35.77
C LEU A 204 34.56 5.60 36.08
N SER A 205 33.83 6.70 35.78
CA SER A 205 34.33 8.06 36.10
C SER A 205 34.52 8.25 37.59
N ASP A 206 33.58 7.81 38.41
CA ASP A 206 33.64 7.87 39.88
C ASP A 206 34.85 7.02 40.42
N LYS A 207 35.05 5.81 39.88
CA LYS A 207 36.19 4.92 40.20
C LYS A 207 37.55 5.52 39.80
N ILE A 208 37.62 6.14 38.62
CA ILE A 208 38.85 6.82 38.18
C ILE A 208 39.17 8.00 39.10
N SER A 209 38.15 8.77 39.48
CA SER A 209 38.34 9.91 40.41
C SER A 209 38.83 9.43 41.78
N ALA A 210 38.27 8.34 42.33
CA ALA A 210 38.69 7.75 43.57
C ALA A 210 40.15 7.18 43.49
N PHE A 211 40.47 6.51 42.38
CA PHE A 211 41.81 6.00 42.12
C PHE A 211 42.85 7.12 42.03
N ASN A 212 42.55 8.21 41.34
CA ASN A 212 43.47 9.34 41.24
C ASN A 212 43.67 10.04 42.58
N SER A 213 42.58 10.24 43.34
CA SER A 213 42.71 10.79 44.72
C SER A 213 43.57 9.91 45.63
N CYS A 214 43.46 8.58 45.48
CA CYS A 214 44.29 7.62 46.21
C CYS A 214 45.75 7.64 45.75
N ALA A 215 46.01 7.89 44.45
CA ALA A 215 47.36 7.95 43.90
C ALA A 215 48.16 9.18 44.40
N ASP A 216 47.47 10.25 44.83
CA ASP A 216 48.06 11.48 45.38
C ASP A 216 48.31 11.37 46.90
N ASP A 217 47.90 10.27 47.56
CA ASP A 217 48.06 10.06 49.02
C ASP A 217 49.00 8.91 49.31
N ASP A 218 50.11 9.21 50.06
CA ASP A 218 51.10 8.22 50.41
C ASP A 218 50.51 7.14 51.34
N GLY A 219 50.54 5.88 50.86
CA GLY A 219 50.04 4.73 51.64
C GLY A 219 48.59 4.29 51.34
N CYS A 220 47.93 4.89 50.39
CA CYS A 220 46.57 4.54 50.00
C CYS A 220 46.49 3.16 49.32
N PHE A 221 47.51 2.74 48.55
CA PHE A 221 47.59 1.39 47.99
C PHE A 221 48.42 0.45 48.89
N ALA A 222 47.91 -0.78 49.03
CA ALA A 222 48.59 -1.80 49.88
C ALA A 222 49.97 -2.18 49.32
N SER A 223 50.19 -2.06 48.02
CA SER A 223 51.46 -2.34 47.37
C SER A 223 51.50 -1.77 45.94
N SER A 224 52.70 -1.66 45.35
CA SER A 224 52.83 -1.35 43.92
C SER A 224 52.10 -2.35 43.02
N GLN A 225 51.98 -3.61 43.43
CA GLN A 225 51.21 -4.61 42.70
C GLN A 225 49.69 -4.34 42.75
N ASP A 226 49.19 -3.90 43.89
CA ASP A 226 47.81 -3.50 44.07
C ASP A 226 47.46 -2.27 43.19
N PHE A 227 48.31 -1.24 43.21
CA PHE A 227 48.17 -0.09 42.29
C PHE A 227 48.06 -0.53 40.83
N GLN A 228 48.97 -1.38 40.35
CA GLN A 228 48.97 -1.86 38.97
C GLN A 228 47.72 -2.69 38.64
N ALA A 229 47.25 -3.53 39.59
CA ALA A 229 46.06 -4.33 39.41
C ALA A 229 44.82 -3.45 39.26
N GLN A 230 44.66 -2.45 40.13
CA GLN A 230 43.50 -1.51 40.06
C GLN A 230 43.57 -0.65 38.78
N ARG A 231 44.73 -0.13 38.42
CA ARG A 231 44.94 0.60 37.16
C ARG A 231 44.55 -0.24 35.96
N ASN A 232 45.00 -1.49 35.87
CA ASN A 232 44.67 -2.39 34.76
C ASN A 232 43.17 -2.70 34.69
N ASN A 233 42.51 -2.83 35.83
CA ASN A 233 41.07 -3.02 35.89
C ASN A 233 40.31 -1.82 35.29
N LEU A 234 40.68 -0.59 35.68
CA LEU A 234 40.07 0.63 35.10
C LEU A 234 40.31 0.75 33.59
N MET A 235 41.51 0.44 33.13
CA MET A 235 41.83 0.41 31.69
C MET A 235 40.97 -0.63 30.92
N ASN A 236 40.74 -1.80 31.52
CA ASN A 236 39.87 -2.83 30.92
C ASN A 236 38.41 -2.37 30.86
N GLN A 237 37.90 -1.73 31.94
CA GLN A 237 36.57 -1.15 31.94
C GLN A 237 36.41 -0.03 30.90
N GLN A 238 37.40 0.82 30.74
CA GLN A 238 37.41 1.85 29.69
C GLN A 238 37.39 1.25 28.29
N LYS A 239 38.17 0.20 28.04
CA LYS A 239 38.18 -0.52 26.76
C LYS A 239 36.82 -1.17 26.50
N PHE A 240 36.20 -1.78 27.52
CA PHE A 240 34.84 -2.34 27.42
C PHE A 240 33.83 -1.27 27.01
N LEU A 241 33.85 -0.11 27.67
CA LEU A 241 32.92 1.01 27.34
C LEU A 241 33.15 1.53 25.91
N SER A 242 34.39 1.60 25.43
CA SER A 242 34.64 1.96 24.03
C SER A 242 33.95 1.01 23.06
N VAL A 243 34.14 -0.30 23.24
CA VAL A 243 33.50 -1.32 22.40
C VAL A 243 31.98 -1.27 22.53
N PHE A 244 31.47 -1.03 23.72
CA PHE A 244 30.04 -0.91 23.96
C PHE A 244 29.45 0.32 23.27
N GLY A 245 30.15 1.47 23.29
CA GLY A 245 29.77 2.66 22.52
C GLY A 245 29.74 2.41 21.02
N ASP A 246 30.72 1.67 20.49
CA ASP A 246 30.77 1.31 19.07
C ASP A 246 29.60 0.40 18.67
N GLN A 247 29.15 -0.51 19.55
CA GLN A 247 27.97 -1.33 19.32
C GLN A 247 26.70 -0.48 19.23
N ILE A 248 26.52 0.50 20.14
CA ILE A 248 25.38 1.43 20.11
C ILE A 248 25.40 2.25 18.82
N ASN A 249 26.55 2.78 18.42
CA ASN A 249 26.69 3.54 17.18
C ASN A 249 26.34 2.71 15.94
N ASN A 250 26.70 1.43 15.92
CA ASN A 250 26.31 0.51 14.85
C ASN A 250 24.79 0.31 14.80
N MET A 251 24.14 0.13 15.96
CA MET A 251 22.68 0.01 16.03
C MET A 251 21.99 1.29 15.57
N ILE A 252 22.48 2.47 15.93
CA ILE A 252 21.98 3.76 15.43
C ILE A 252 22.11 3.86 13.92
N SER A 253 23.24 3.42 13.36
CA SER A 253 23.44 3.39 11.90
C SER A 253 22.43 2.46 11.20
N GLN A 254 22.16 1.29 11.78
CA GLN A 254 21.12 0.37 11.28
C GLN A 254 19.72 0.99 11.34
N TYR A 255 19.40 1.67 12.44
CA TYR A 255 18.15 2.40 12.61
C TYR A 255 17.99 3.47 11.51
N ASN A 256 18.98 4.31 11.31
CA ASN A 256 18.95 5.35 10.28
C ASN A 256 18.77 4.76 8.87
N SER A 257 19.48 3.66 8.56
CA SER A 257 19.29 2.95 7.28
C SER A 257 17.89 2.38 7.11
N GLY A 258 17.26 1.92 8.20
CA GLY A 258 15.86 1.47 8.18
C GLY A 258 14.88 2.63 7.93
N VAL A 259 15.11 3.79 8.55
CA VAL A 259 14.33 5.01 8.31
C VAL A 259 14.43 5.46 6.85
N ASP A 260 15.64 5.41 6.26
CA ASP A 260 15.82 5.76 4.84
C ASP A 260 15.03 4.83 3.92
N LYS A 261 15.02 3.53 4.21
CA LYS A 261 14.23 2.54 3.46
C LYS A 261 12.73 2.82 3.60
N LEU A 262 12.25 3.11 4.80
CA LEU A 262 10.85 3.44 5.05
C LEU A 262 10.41 4.68 4.27
N ASN A 263 11.24 5.71 4.25
CA ASN A 263 11.02 6.92 3.48
C ASN A 263 10.97 6.65 1.97
N ALA A 264 11.89 5.80 1.45
CA ALA A 264 11.91 5.42 0.05
C ALA A 264 10.64 4.69 -0.39
N LEU A 265 10.12 3.77 0.45
CA LEU A 265 8.84 3.09 0.21
C LEU A 265 7.67 4.09 0.22
N GLY A 266 7.68 5.08 1.13
CA GLY A 266 6.69 6.14 1.16
C GLY A 266 6.68 6.99 -0.12
N VAL A 267 7.85 7.34 -0.63
CA VAL A 267 7.99 8.07 -1.90
C VAL A 267 7.46 7.23 -3.07
N GLU A 268 7.77 5.93 -3.12
CA GLU A 268 7.28 5.04 -4.16
C GLU A 268 5.75 4.91 -4.13
N MET A 269 5.17 4.69 -2.96
CA MET A 269 3.71 4.62 -2.79
C MET A 269 3.03 5.93 -3.22
N ASN A 270 3.57 7.07 -2.82
CA ASN A 270 3.04 8.38 -3.22
C ASN A 270 3.12 8.58 -4.74
N LYS A 271 4.20 8.14 -5.38
CA LYS A 271 4.34 8.18 -6.84
C LYS A 271 3.27 7.33 -7.53
N LEU A 272 3.06 6.09 -7.08
CA LEU A 272 2.03 5.21 -7.64
C LEU A 272 0.62 5.80 -7.46
N ASN A 273 0.30 6.31 -6.27
CA ASN A 273 -0.96 6.98 -5.98
C ASN A 273 -1.17 8.22 -6.87
N SER A 274 -0.11 9.02 -7.09
CA SER A 274 -0.18 10.19 -8.00
C SER A 274 -0.42 9.79 -9.46
N ASN A 275 0.07 8.63 -9.88
CA ASN A 275 -0.18 8.08 -11.21
C ASN A 275 -1.63 7.59 -11.38
N LEU A 276 -2.26 7.16 -10.29
CA LEU A 276 -3.68 6.78 -10.26
C LEU A 276 -4.61 7.99 -10.07
N ASP A 277 -4.18 9.05 -9.41
CA ASP A 277 -5.04 10.23 -9.19
C ASP A 277 -5.05 11.15 -10.43
N SER A 278 -6.18 11.15 -11.15
CA SER A 278 -6.38 12.03 -12.30
C SER A 278 -6.40 13.53 -11.94
N ARG A 279 -6.57 13.88 -10.65
CA ARG A 279 -6.62 15.26 -10.14
C ARG A 279 -5.26 15.78 -9.67
N SER A 280 -4.31 14.89 -9.35
CA SER A 280 -2.99 15.32 -8.91
C SER A 280 -2.25 16.03 -10.03
N GLU A 281 -1.76 17.25 -9.81
CA GLU A 281 -0.83 17.90 -10.73
C GLU A 281 0.45 17.07 -10.81
N ASN A 282 0.99 16.89 -12.02
CA ASN A 282 2.26 16.18 -12.21
C ASN A 282 3.36 16.85 -11.39
N ILE A 283 3.72 16.26 -10.24
CA ILE A 283 4.96 16.57 -9.54
C ILE A 283 6.09 15.82 -10.29
N ALA A 284 6.26 16.20 -11.56
CA ALA A 284 7.40 15.85 -12.36
C ALA A 284 8.19 17.15 -12.59
N LYS A 285 9.08 17.45 -11.63
CA LYS A 285 10.25 18.32 -11.87
C LYS A 285 11.46 17.72 -11.19
#